data_649b8dce2dd9138dec481cb6487c5590
#
_entry.id   649b8dce2dd9138dec481cb6487c5590
#
_cell.length_a   1.000
_cell.length_b   1.000
_cell.length_c   1.000
_cell.angle_alpha   90.00
_cell.angle_beta   90.00
_cell.angle_gamma   90.00
#
_symmetry.space_group_name_H-M   'P 1'
#
loop_
_entity.id
_entity.type
_entity.pdbx_description
1 polymer ?
#
loop_
_entity_poly.entity_id
_entity_poly.type
_entity_poly.pdbx_seq_one_letter_code
_entity_poly.pdbx_strand_id
1 'polypeptide(L)'
;MVRKSNFKYHRLTTRTGALRGRYIRRNNTMANRNTGGFGLKAAMRVGNTPSIQGQSKYDIDAGETNAIFNGEPVKIDLSTTTGGYIVTAAAGTAMVGVLNGVLFTDATTLKPTFSNFYPAATTPANSEDITAFVNDDPFQEYIIATDATLEGTLALRKSKIGLTYATTAAAGSTTTGKSSIQLGISTAATTAKQLRMVRIAEDPENEDQTAANCSVVVKVNLHQYTVGSLATGI
;
A
#
# COMPACT_ATOMS: atom_id res chain seq x y z
N MET A 1 -35.53 15.43 81.01
CA MET A 1 -34.45 16.25 80.38
C MET A 1 -34.09 15.64 79.05
N VAL A 2 -34.67 16.16 77.94
CA VAL A 2 -34.57 15.59 76.58
C VAL A 2 -33.72 16.53 75.73
N ARG A 3 -32.56 16.08 75.31
CA ARG A 3 -31.68 16.85 74.38
C ARG A 3 -32.25 16.80 72.97
N LYS A 4 -32.60 17.95 72.42
CA LYS A 4 -32.91 18.09 70.99
C LYS A 4 -31.61 18.18 70.21
N SER A 5 -31.37 17.25 69.29
CA SER A 5 -30.31 17.32 68.32
C SER A 5 -30.75 18.12 67.09
N ASN A 6 -30.08 19.23 66.84
CA ASN A 6 -30.30 20.05 65.65
C ASN A 6 -29.62 19.41 64.46
N PHE A 7 -30.38 18.79 63.54
CA PHE A 7 -29.90 18.43 62.22
C PHE A 7 -29.95 19.65 61.33
N LYS A 8 -28.77 20.18 60.92
CA LYS A 8 -28.66 21.18 59.88
C LYS A 8 -28.71 20.46 58.55
N TYR A 9 -29.80 20.68 57.81
CA TYR A 9 -29.85 20.29 56.39
C TYR A 9 -28.96 21.20 55.58
N HIS A 10 -27.85 20.67 55.08
CA HIS A 10 -27.09 21.34 54.01
C HIS A 10 -27.84 21.14 52.68
N ARG A 11 -28.33 22.24 52.13
CA ARG A 11 -28.95 22.32 50.84
C ARG A 11 -27.86 22.08 49.80
N LEU A 12 -27.80 20.88 49.22
CA LEU A 12 -26.99 20.59 48.05
C LEU A 12 -27.61 21.29 46.84
N THR A 13 -27.05 22.42 46.45
CA THR A 13 -27.32 23.02 45.15
C THR A 13 -26.73 22.14 44.07
N THR A 14 -27.56 21.40 43.35
CA THR A 14 -27.22 20.69 42.14
C THR A 14 -26.78 21.68 41.07
N ARG A 15 -25.49 21.93 40.94
CA ARG A 15 -24.92 22.50 39.73
C ARG A 15 -25.04 21.41 38.68
N THR A 16 -25.97 21.60 37.73
CA THR A 16 -25.98 20.95 36.41
C THR A 16 -24.79 21.43 35.60
N GLY A 17 -23.61 20.99 35.99
CA GLY A 17 -22.43 21.10 35.14
C GLY A 17 -22.49 19.99 34.11
N ALA A 18 -22.81 20.33 32.87
CA ALA A 18 -22.62 19.44 31.75
C ALA A 18 -21.20 18.89 31.82
N LEU A 19 -21.08 17.60 32.10
CA LEU A 19 -19.86 16.85 31.93
C LEU A 19 -19.55 16.85 30.42
N ARG A 20 -18.96 17.94 29.94
CA ARG A 20 -18.21 17.91 28.68
C ARG A 20 -17.06 16.96 28.96
N GLY A 21 -17.21 15.71 28.57
CA GLY A 21 -16.12 14.79 28.48
C GLY A 21 -15.01 15.49 27.68
N ARG A 22 -14.03 16.03 28.40
CA ARG A 22 -12.76 16.37 27.76
C ARG A 22 -12.21 15.04 27.28
N TYR A 23 -12.44 14.73 26.03
CA TYR A 23 -11.55 13.83 25.31
C TYR A 23 -10.16 14.45 25.44
N ILE A 24 -9.40 14.00 26.43
CA ILE A 24 -7.98 14.26 26.49
C ILE A 24 -7.45 13.52 25.26
N ARG A 25 -7.32 14.23 24.14
CA ARG A 25 -6.42 13.79 23.09
C ARG A 25 -5.07 13.67 23.75
N ARG A 26 -4.69 12.49 24.13
CA ARG A 26 -3.29 12.22 24.36
C ARG A 26 -2.62 12.55 23.04
N ASN A 27 -1.93 13.68 22.97
CA ASN A 27 -0.95 13.92 21.96
C ASN A 27 0.22 12.95 22.22
N ASN A 28 -0.04 11.67 22.04
CA ASN A 28 1.02 10.74 21.83
C ASN A 28 1.51 11.03 20.41
N THR A 29 2.50 11.86 20.30
CA THR A 29 3.34 11.98 19.11
C THR A 29 4.20 10.73 19.02
N MET A 30 3.56 9.57 18.89
CA MET A 30 4.28 8.38 18.52
C MET A 30 4.58 8.53 17.03
N ALA A 31 5.85 8.59 16.69
CA ALA A 31 6.28 8.55 15.30
C ALA A 31 5.67 7.31 14.64
N ASN A 32 5.27 7.44 13.38
CA ASN A 32 4.78 6.28 12.64
C ASN A 32 5.83 5.17 12.65
N ARG A 33 5.39 3.92 12.76
CA ARG A 33 6.28 2.75 12.75
C ARG A 33 7.14 2.68 11.50
N ASN A 34 6.56 3.08 10.36
CA ASN A 34 7.27 3.04 9.09
C ASN A 34 8.23 4.21 9.00
N THR A 35 9.50 3.91 8.77
CA THR A 35 10.58 4.89 8.55
C THR A 35 10.91 5.08 7.06
N GLY A 36 10.18 4.38 6.16
CA GLY A 36 10.38 4.44 4.71
C GLY A 36 9.33 3.64 3.97
N GLY A 37 9.46 3.58 2.65
CA GLY A 37 8.61 2.77 1.78
C GLY A 37 8.81 1.27 2.01
N PHE A 38 7.74 0.52 1.78
CA PHE A 38 7.74 -0.95 1.86
C PHE A 38 6.98 -1.60 0.69
N GLY A 39 6.67 -0.82 -0.34
CA GLY A 39 5.90 -1.27 -1.49
C GLY A 39 4.41 -1.41 -1.23
N LEU A 40 3.73 -2.13 -2.09
CA LEU A 40 2.30 -2.46 -2.02
C LEU A 40 2.11 -3.79 -1.28
N LYS A 41 1.49 -3.74 -0.12
CA LYS A 41 1.19 -4.93 0.68
C LYS A 41 -0.30 -5.26 0.58
N ALA A 42 -0.62 -6.44 0.07
CA ALA A 42 -2.01 -6.89 -0.05
C ALA A 42 -2.72 -6.90 1.33
N ALA A 43 -3.93 -6.36 1.38
CA ALA A 43 -4.75 -6.27 2.58
C ALA A 43 -6.09 -6.98 2.36
N MET A 44 -7.17 -6.23 2.14
CA MET A 44 -8.51 -6.72 1.92
C MET A 44 -8.94 -6.49 0.46
N ARG A 45 -10.09 -7.00 0.08
CA ARG A 45 -10.77 -6.60 -1.16
C ARG A 45 -11.67 -5.40 -0.90
N VAL A 46 -11.96 -4.65 -1.95
CA VAL A 46 -12.92 -3.53 -1.91
C VAL A 46 -14.24 -3.97 -1.26
N GLY A 47 -14.76 -3.16 -0.35
CA GLY A 47 -15.96 -3.48 0.42
C GLY A 47 -15.70 -4.26 1.71
N ASN A 48 -14.46 -4.28 2.19
CA ASN A 48 -14.05 -4.95 3.43
C ASN A 48 -14.23 -6.48 3.40
N THR A 49 -14.28 -7.06 2.21
CA THR A 49 -14.35 -8.52 2.07
C THR A 49 -12.96 -9.15 2.26
N PRO A 50 -12.87 -10.35 2.86
CA PRO A 50 -11.60 -11.04 2.99
C PRO A 50 -10.94 -11.24 1.62
N SER A 51 -9.62 -11.01 1.55
CA SER A 51 -8.82 -11.36 0.38
C SER A 51 -8.19 -12.73 0.62
N ILE A 52 -8.28 -13.60 -0.39
CA ILE A 52 -7.53 -14.85 -0.42
C ILE A 52 -6.08 -14.63 -0.86
N GLN A 53 -5.73 -13.42 -1.25
CA GLN A 53 -4.43 -13.04 -1.81
C GLN A 53 -4.01 -14.01 -2.94
N GLY A 54 -4.96 -14.36 -3.79
CA GLY A 54 -4.73 -15.23 -4.93
C GLY A 54 -3.64 -14.64 -5.83
N GLN A 55 -2.82 -15.51 -6.37
CA GLN A 55 -1.69 -15.14 -7.22
C GLN A 55 -1.80 -15.89 -8.52
N SER A 56 -1.68 -15.15 -9.61
CA SER A 56 -1.53 -15.72 -10.94
C SER A 56 -0.06 -15.86 -11.30
N LYS A 57 0.22 -16.82 -12.18
CA LYS A 57 1.56 -17.02 -12.72
C LYS A 57 1.72 -16.22 -13.98
N TYR A 58 2.83 -15.54 -14.06
CA TYR A 58 3.30 -14.81 -15.24
C TYR A 58 4.75 -15.17 -15.48
N ASP A 59 5.27 -14.83 -16.65
CA ASP A 59 6.65 -15.08 -17.00
C ASP A 59 7.44 -13.77 -17.03
N ILE A 60 8.69 -13.82 -16.57
CA ILE A 60 9.70 -12.79 -16.74
C ILE A 60 10.72 -13.31 -17.74
N ASP A 61 11.08 -12.50 -18.73
CA ASP A 61 12.10 -12.84 -19.70
C ASP A 61 13.44 -13.16 -19.03
N ALA A 62 14.08 -14.22 -19.46
CA ALA A 62 15.38 -14.68 -18.94
C ALA A 62 16.52 -13.65 -19.10
N GLY A 63 16.30 -12.56 -19.81
CA GLY A 63 17.24 -11.49 -20.03
C GLY A 63 16.86 -10.15 -19.39
N GLU A 64 15.77 -10.10 -18.57
CA GLU A 64 15.35 -8.85 -17.95
C GLU A 64 16.46 -8.26 -17.08
N THR A 65 16.83 -7.03 -17.38
CA THR A 65 17.96 -6.34 -16.75
C THR A 65 17.63 -5.59 -15.47
N ASN A 66 16.34 -5.36 -15.22
CA ASN A 66 15.88 -4.65 -14.04
C ASN A 66 15.45 -5.62 -12.96
N ALA A 67 15.86 -5.37 -11.72
CA ALA A 67 15.35 -6.11 -10.58
C ALA A 67 13.88 -5.74 -10.32
N ILE A 68 13.05 -6.72 -9.92
CA ILE A 68 11.65 -6.51 -9.55
C ILE A 68 11.46 -7.02 -8.13
N PHE A 69 11.11 -6.12 -7.21
CA PHE A 69 11.05 -6.44 -5.79
C PHE A 69 9.65 -6.85 -5.31
N ASN A 70 9.58 -7.58 -4.22
CA ASN A 70 8.31 -7.90 -3.57
C ASN A 70 7.57 -6.61 -3.18
N GLY A 71 6.29 -6.51 -3.54
CA GLY A 71 5.50 -5.31 -3.32
C GLY A 71 5.66 -4.25 -4.42
N GLU A 72 6.33 -4.56 -5.52
CA GLU A 72 6.49 -3.65 -6.65
C GLU A 72 5.36 -3.83 -7.66
N PRO A 73 4.79 -2.72 -8.21
CA PRO A 73 3.80 -2.79 -9.26
C PRO A 73 4.41 -3.30 -10.56
N VAL A 74 3.75 -4.25 -11.19
CA VAL A 74 4.17 -4.85 -12.46
C VAL A 74 3.11 -4.69 -13.53
N LYS A 75 3.53 -4.67 -14.78
CA LYS A 75 2.66 -4.62 -15.96
C LYS A 75 3.06 -5.70 -16.96
N ILE A 76 2.12 -6.10 -17.79
CA ILE A 76 2.43 -6.90 -18.99
C ILE A 76 3.06 -5.97 -20.01
N ASP A 77 4.22 -6.36 -20.53
CA ASP A 77 4.83 -5.67 -21.67
C ASP A 77 3.98 -5.96 -22.92
N LEU A 78 3.61 -4.90 -23.62
CA LEU A 78 2.83 -4.97 -24.84
C LEU A 78 3.69 -4.72 -26.09
N SER A 79 5.02 -4.78 -25.94
CA SER A 79 5.94 -4.63 -27.07
C SER A 79 5.81 -5.79 -28.06
N THR A 80 6.21 -5.57 -29.28
CA THR A 80 6.21 -6.62 -30.32
C THR A 80 7.33 -7.65 -30.16
N THR A 81 8.33 -7.34 -29.36
CA THR A 81 9.53 -8.17 -29.19
C THR A 81 9.51 -8.99 -27.92
N THR A 82 9.08 -8.37 -26.81
CA THR A 82 9.03 -8.97 -25.46
C THR A 82 7.60 -8.99 -24.90
N GLY A 83 6.60 -8.95 -25.79
CA GLY A 83 5.20 -8.93 -25.40
C GLY A 83 4.77 -10.19 -24.66
N GLY A 84 3.99 -10.00 -23.61
CA GLY A 84 3.47 -11.08 -22.76
C GLY A 84 4.25 -11.30 -21.47
N TYR A 85 5.52 -10.89 -21.42
CA TYR A 85 6.29 -10.91 -20.17
C TYR A 85 5.88 -9.78 -19.22
N ILE A 86 6.08 -9.96 -17.94
CA ILE A 86 5.90 -8.88 -16.97
C ILE A 86 7.19 -8.12 -16.74
N VAL A 87 7.03 -6.81 -16.62
CA VAL A 87 8.09 -5.85 -16.30
C VAL A 87 7.61 -4.89 -15.23
N THR A 88 8.53 -4.14 -14.62
CA THR A 88 8.17 -3.10 -13.64
C THR A 88 7.23 -2.07 -14.28
N ALA A 89 6.14 -1.74 -13.61
CA ALA A 89 5.25 -0.67 -14.01
C ALA A 89 5.81 0.69 -13.54
N ALA A 90 6.10 1.58 -14.47
CA ALA A 90 6.56 2.93 -14.15
C ALA A 90 5.50 3.71 -13.36
N ALA A 91 5.95 4.71 -12.60
CA ALA A 91 5.07 5.57 -11.82
C ALA A 91 3.95 6.20 -12.67
N GLY A 92 2.72 6.05 -12.24
CA GLY A 92 1.54 6.61 -12.92
C GLY A 92 1.03 5.83 -14.13
N THR A 93 1.68 4.73 -14.53
CA THR A 93 1.24 3.89 -15.65
C THR A 93 0.28 2.79 -15.20
N ALA A 94 -0.41 2.18 -16.18
CA ALA A 94 -1.25 1.01 -15.89
C ALA A 94 -0.39 -0.16 -15.37
N MET A 95 -0.99 -0.98 -14.51
CA MET A 95 -0.35 -2.15 -13.92
C MET A 95 -1.30 -3.35 -13.99
N VAL A 96 -0.75 -4.56 -14.03
CA VAL A 96 -1.54 -5.78 -13.91
C VAL A 96 -1.70 -6.22 -12.47
N GLY A 97 -0.71 -5.93 -11.62
CA GLY A 97 -0.73 -6.37 -10.24
C GLY A 97 0.55 -6.02 -9.49
N VAL A 98 0.81 -6.77 -8.43
CA VAL A 98 1.95 -6.57 -7.54
C VAL A 98 2.73 -7.87 -7.42
N LEU A 99 4.06 -7.81 -7.63
CA LEU A 99 4.93 -8.98 -7.50
C LEU A 99 4.99 -9.46 -6.05
N ASN A 100 4.84 -10.76 -5.86
CA ASN A 100 5.02 -11.41 -4.56
C ASN A 100 6.27 -12.29 -4.47
N GLY A 101 6.75 -12.81 -5.59
CA GLY A 101 7.96 -13.60 -5.65
C GLY A 101 8.15 -14.27 -7.01
N VAL A 102 9.26 -14.96 -7.16
CA VAL A 102 9.64 -15.64 -8.41
C VAL A 102 10.15 -17.05 -8.14
N LEU A 103 10.00 -17.92 -9.11
CA LEU A 103 10.52 -19.29 -9.12
C LEU A 103 11.30 -19.53 -10.40
N PHE A 104 12.52 -19.99 -10.28
CA PHE A 104 13.38 -20.34 -11.42
C PHE A 104 14.32 -21.48 -11.03
N THR A 105 14.91 -22.13 -12.03
CA THR A 105 15.99 -23.11 -11.81
C THR A 105 17.33 -22.38 -11.88
N ASP A 106 18.08 -22.38 -10.78
CA ASP A 106 19.39 -21.74 -10.71
C ASP A 106 20.40 -22.45 -11.65
N ALA A 107 21.10 -21.68 -12.48
CA ALA A 107 22.02 -22.23 -13.48
C ALA A 107 23.24 -22.92 -12.90
N THR A 108 23.65 -22.56 -11.68
CA THR A 108 24.85 -23.13 -11.03
C THR A 108 24.54 -24.41 -10.26
N THR A 109 23.47 -24.37 -9.47
CA THR A 109 23.10 -25.48 -8.59
C THR A 109 22.15 -26.48 -9.24
N LEU A 110 21.51 -26.08 -10.36
CA LEU A 110 20.47 -26.81 -11.09
C LEU A 110 19.29 -27.21 -10.19
N LYS A 111 19.01 -26.39 -9.18
CA LYS A 111 17.90 -26.59 -8.25
C LYS A 111 16.80 -25.56 -8.44
N PRO A 112 15.52 -25.95 -8.32
CA PRO A 112 14.44 -25.00 -8.24
C PRO A 112 14.65 -24.05 -7.06
N THR A 113 14.66 -22.74 -7.33
CA THR A 113 14.94 -21.68 -6.36
C THR A 113 13.76 -20.73 -6.32
N PHE A 114 13.17 -20.58 -5.14
CA PHE A 114 12.18 -19.55 -4.89
C PHE A 114 12.86 -18.31 -4.28
N SER A 115 12.61 -17.15 -4.88
CA SER A 115 13.07 -15.86 -4.35
C SER A 115 11.86 -14.93 -4.14
N ASN A 116 11.91 -14.12 -3.10
CA ASN A 116 10.86 -13.11 -2.87
C ASN A 116 10.97 -11.89 -3.80
N PHE A 117 12.02 -11.81 -4.61
CA PHE A 117 12.21 -10.77 -5.62
C PHE A 117 12.96 -11.36 -6.83
N TYR A 118 12.86 -10.69 -7.97
CA TYR A 118 13.64 -11.01 -9.15
C TYR A 118 14.97 -10.22 -9.11
N PRO A 119 16.11 -10.90 -8.93
CA PRO A 119 17.42 -10.26 -9.09
C PRO A 119 17.66 -9.88 -10.54
N ALA A 120 18.15 -8.67 -10.79
CA ALA A 120 18.47 -8.21 -12.13
C ALA A 120 19.39 -9.18 -12.88
N ALA A 121 19.17 -9.32 -14.18
CA ALA A 121 20.00 -10.14 -15.07
C ALA A 121 20.22 -11.58 -14.58
N THR A 122 19.23 -12.17 -13.92
CA THR A 122 19.28 -13.58 -13.53
C THR A 122 19.21 -14.46 -14.76
N THR A 123 20.22 -15.32 -14.93
CA THR A 123 20.25 -16.33 -16.01
C THR A 123 19.82 -17.68 -15.40
N PRO A 124 18.60 -18.14 -15.66
CA PRO A 124 18.17 -19.47 -15.22
C PRO A 124 18.84 -20.58 -16.03
N ALA A 125 18.77 -21.82 -15.51
CA ALA A 125 19.25 -22.98 -16.22
C ALA A 125 18.51 -23.13 -17.55
N ASN A 126 19.22 -23.51 -18.61
CA ASN A 126 18.70 -23.71 -19.97
C ASN A 126 18.02 -22.47 -20.58
N SER A 127 18.27 -21.27 -20.05
CA SER A 127 17.61 -20.03 -20.48
C SER A 127 16.07 -20.11 -20.47
N GLU A 128 15.52 -20.87 -19.52
CA GLU A 128 14.07 -20.96 -19.31
C GLU A 128 13.51 -19.65 -18.76
N ASP A 129 12.25 -19.34 -19.09
CA ASP A 129 11.58 -18.19 -18.53
C ASP A 129 11.38 -18.35 -17.00
N ILE A 130 11.35 -17.21 -16.32
CA ILE A 130 11.23 -17.17 -14.86
C ILE A 130 9.76 -16.98 -14.50
N THR A 131 9.22 -17.92 -13.73
CA THR A 131 7.84 -17.83 -13.25
C THR A 131 7.72 -16.80 -12.13
N ALA A 132 6.89 -15.78 -12.33
CA ALA A 132 6.55 -14.77 -11.35
C ALA A 132 5.16 -15.01 -10.76
N PHE A 133 5.03 -14.79 -9.46
CA PHE A 133 3.75 -14.83 -8.74
C PHE A 133 3.26 -13.42 -8.51
N VAL A 134 2.15 -13.07 -9.13
CA VAL A 134 1.58 -11.71 -9.11
C VAL A 134 0.20 -11.73 -8.50
N ASN A 135 -0.05 -10.83 -7.55
CA ASN A 135 -1.40 -10.56 -7.09
C ASN A 135 -2.06 -9.60 -8.08
N ASP A 136 -2.93 -10.14 -8.93
CA ASP A 136 -3.53 -9.46 -10.08
C ASP A 136 -5.04 -9.19 -9.95
N ASP A 137 -5.60 -9.33 -8.73
CA ASP A 137 -7.02 -9.04 -8.49
C ASP A 137 -7.30 -7.52 -8.63
N PRO A 138 -8.13 -7.08 -9.57
CA PRO A 138 -8.49 -5.67 -9.77
C PRO A 138 -9.18 -5.03 -8.56
N PHE A 139 -9.77 -5.84 -7.70
CA PHE A 139 -10.48 -5.40 -6.50
C PHE A 139 -9.65 -5.53 -5.21
N GLN A 140 -8.39 -5.92 -5.33
CA GLN A 140 -7.47 -5.99 -4.21
C GLN A 140 -7.16 -4.59 -3.69
N GLU A 141 -7.28 -4.41 -2.37
CA GLU A 141 -6.77 -3.25 -1.66
C GLU A 141 -5.35 -3.53 -1.15
N TYR A 142 -4.52 -2.51 -1.19
CA TYR A 142 -3.14 -2.59 -0.73
C TYR A 142 -2.87 -1.53 0.31
N ILE A 143 -2.00 -1.84 1.26
CA ILE A 143 -1.43 -0.87 2.18
C ILE A 143 -0.10 -0.40 1.61
N ILE A 144 0.12 0.92 1.61
CA ILE A 144 1.36 1.57 1.15
C ILE A 144 1.67 2.76 2.06
N ALA A 145 2.96 3.05 2.26
CA ALA A 145 3.39 4.25 2.98
C ALA A 145 3.33 5.48 2.07
N THR A 146 3.06 6.65 2.63
CA THR A 146 3.14 7.93 1.91
C THR A 146 4.56 8.47 1.91
N ASP A 147 4.97 9.14 0.83
CA ASP A 147 6.29 9.81 0.73
C ASP A 147 6.35 11.13 1.51
N ALA A 148 5.21 11.74 1.74
CA ALA A 148 5.08 13.03 2.42
C ALA A 148 3.90 13.01 3.41
N THR A 149 3.76 14.10 4.15
CA THR A 149 2.64 14.31 5.07
C THR A 149 1.30 14.36 4.33
N LEU A 150 0.26 13.77 4.93
CA LEU A 150 -1.07 13.84 4.33
C LEU A 150 -1.66 15.23 4.43
N GLU A 151 -1.68 15.85 5.56
CA GLU A 151 -2.07 17.26 5.84
C GLU A 151 -2.32 17.46 7.36
N GLY A 152 -2.21 18.72 7.83
CA GLY A 152 -2.34 19.04 9.25
C GLY A 152 -3.75 18.91 9.84
N THR A 153 -4.81 19.10 9.05
CA THR A 153 -6.20 19.06 9.54
C THR A 153 -6.96 17.84 9.05
N LEU A 154 -7.94 17.39 9.82
CA LEU A 154 -8.79 16.24 9.45
C LEU A 154 -9.55 16.49 8.14
N ALA A 155 -10.03 17.72 7.91
CA ALA A 155 -10.76 18.07 6.70
C ALA A 155 -9.88 17.95 5.45
N LEU A 156 -8.64 18.45 5.51
CA LEU A 156 -7.67 18.34 4.41
C LEU A 156 -7.24 16.90 4.18
N ARG A 157 -7.07 16.09 5.24
CA ARG A 157 -6.79 14.65 5.09
C ARG A 157 -7.93 13.91 4.41
N LYS A 158 -9.18 14.22 4.79
CA LYS A 158 -10.35 13.62 4.13
C LYS A 158 -10.47 14.01 2.66
N SER A 159 -10.06 15.22 2.27
CA SER A 159 -10.09 15.66 0.87
C SER A 159 -9.12 14.89 -0.03
N LYS A 160 -8.12 14.20 0.54
CA LYS A 160 -7.18 13.34 -0.21
C LYS A 160 -7.78 11.96 -0.54
N ILE A 161 -8.80 11.52 0.19
CA ILE A 161 -9.48 10.25 -0.05
C ILE A 161 -10.29 10.34 -1.36
N GLY A 162 -10.20 9.30 -2.17
CA GLY A 162 -10.86 9.24 -3.47
C GLY A 162 -10.04 9.81 -4.63
N LEU A 163 -9.01 10.60 -4.36
CA LEU A 163 -8.08 11.06 -5.38
C LEU A 163 -7.19 9.92 -5.90
N THR A 164 -6.59 10.15 -7.04
CA THR A 164 -5.67 9.22 -7.68
C THR A 164 -4.23 9.69 -7.55
N TYR A 165 -3.31 8.75 -7.45
CA TYR A 165 -1.90 8.98 -7.17
C TYR A 165 -1.01 8.10 -8.04
N ALA A 166 0.20 8.59 -8.32
CA ALA A 166 1.28 7.76 -8.80
C ALA A 166 2.12 7.22 -7.63
N THR A 167 2.83 6.14 -7.86
CA THR A 167 3.89 5.68 -6.96
C THR A 167 5.12 6.57 -7.10
N THR A 168 5.99 6.59 -6.10
CA THR A 168 7.34 7.15 -6.24
C THR A 168 8.24 6.15 -6.96
N ALA A 169 9.24 6.67 -7.67
CA ALA A 169 10.33 5.83 -8.14
C ALA A 169 11.33 5.63 -7.00
N ALA A 170 11.45 4.41 -6.49
CA ALA A 170 12.39 4.08 -5.42
C ALA A 170 12.95 2.67 -5.66
N ALA A 171 14.26 2.54 -5.54
CA ALA A 171 14.90 1.23 -5.64
C ALA A 171 14.53 0.38 -4.42
N GLY A 172 14.26 -0.91 -4.64
CA GLY A 172 14.07 -1.86 -3.57
C GLY A 172 15.39 -2.28 -2.91
N SER A 173 15.29 -3.06 -1.86
CA SER A 173 16.45 -3.59 -1.13
C SER A 173 16.76 -5.02 -1.57
N THR A 174 17.92 -5.25 -2.15
CA THR A 174 18.39 -6.60 -2.50
C THR A 174 18.67 -7.47 -1.27
N THR A 175 18.91 -6.88 -0.12
CA THR A 175 19.09 -7.60 1.14
C THR A 175 17.79 -8.18 1.67
N THR A 176 16.69 -7.42 1.60
CA THR A 176 15.39 -7.87 2.09
C THR A 176 14.47 -8.37 1.00
N GLY A 177 14.78 -8.10 -0.27
CA GLY A 177 13.95 -8.37 -1.43
C GLY A 177 12.66 -7.55 -1.51
N LYS A 178 12.52 -6.50 -0.67
CA LYS A 178 11.32 -5.67 -0.62
C LYS A 178 11.47 -4.38 -1.41
N SER A 179 10.39 -3.98 -2.05
CA SER A 179 10.27 -2.68 -2.68
C SER A 179 10.32 -1.56 -1.65
N SER A 180 10.86 -0.39 -2.04
CA SER A 180 10.82 0.84 -1.23
C SER A 180 9.85 1.88 -1.80
N ILE A 181 8.98 1.48 -2.73
CA ILE A 181 7.99 2.35 -3.35
C ILE A 181 7.02 2.90 -2.30
N GLN A 182 6.64 4.17 -2.47
CA GLN A 182 5.69 4.90 -1.65
C GLN A 182 4.59 5.53 -2.51
N LEU A 183 3.51 5.97 -1.89
CA LEU A 183 2.47 6.75 -2.55
C LEU A 183 2.91 8.21 -2.63
N GLY A 184 3.06 8.73 -3.84
CA GLY A 184 3.48 10.11 -4.11
C GLY A 184 2.36 11.10 -3.81
N ILE A 185 2.32 11.70 -2.63
CA ILE A 185 1.25 12.61 -2.19
C ILE A 185 1.18 13.86 -3.05
N SER A 186 2.32 14.38 -3.52
CA SER A 186 2.37 15.52 -4.44
C SER A 186 1.75 15.23 -5.81
N THR A 187 1.56 13.96 -6.16
CA THR A 187 0.98 13.54 -7.44
C THR A 187 -0.54 13.48 -7.43
N ALA A 188 -1.20 13.85 -6.33
CA ALA A 188 -2.66 13.82 -6.19
C ALA A 188 -3.37 14.47 -7.39
N ALA A 189 -4.35 13.78 -7.95
CA ALA A 189 -5.10 14.25 -9.11
C ALA A 189 -6.55 13.74 -9.09
N THR A 190 -7.41 14.44 -9.83
CA THR A 190 -8.76 13.98 -10.19
C THR A 190 -8.77 13.16 -11.48
N THR A 191 -7.73 13.28 -12.29
CA THR A 191 -7.52 12.49 -13.52
C THR A 191 -7.00 11.09 -13.18
N ALA A 192 -7.14 10.15 -14.11
CA ALA A 192 -6.73 8.77 -13.88
C ALA A 192 -5.22 8.64 -13.68
N LYS A 193 -4.83 8.08 -12.53
CA LYS A 193 -3.46 7.64 -12.20
C LYS A 193 -3.49 6.22 -11.66
N GLN A 194 -2.32 5.66 -11.44
CA GLN A 194 -2.09 4.24 -11.13
C GLN A 194 -2.91 3.72 -9.95
N LEU A 195 -2.94 4.45 -8.83
CA LEU A 195 -3.58 4.06 -7.59
C LEU A 195 -4.64 5.08 -7.17
N ARG A 196 -5.66 4.63 -6.46
CA ARG A 196 -6.67 5.48 -5.82
C ARG A 196 -6.65 5.26 -4.32
N MET A 197 -6.56 6.33 -3.54
CA MET A 197 -6.66 6.26 -2.09
C MET A 197 -8.11 5.97 -1.67
N VAL A 198 -8.30 4.89 -0.90
CA VAL A 198 -9.61 4.47 -0.38
C VAL A 198 -9.83 5.03 1.03
N ARG A 199 -8.85 4.85 1.90
CA ARG A 199 -8.87 5.32 3.29
C ARG A 199 -7.47 5.40 3.88
N ILE A 200 -7.34 6.05 5.03
CA ILE A 200 -6.14 5.98 5.85
C ILE A 200 -6.19 4.65 6.60
N ALA A 201 -5.06 3.96 6.74
CA ALA A 201 -5.01 2.71 7.48
C ALA A 201 -5.24 2.96 8.99
N GLU A 202 -6.20 2.25 9.55
CA GLU A 202 -6.55 2.29 10.97
C GLU A 202 -5.66 1.31 11.75
N ASP A 203 -4.41 1.71 11.95
CA ASP A 203 -3.42 0.95 12.71
C ASP A 203 -3.00 1.79 13.92
N PRO A 204 -2.96 1.26 15.14
CA PRO A 204 -2.47 1.99 16.32
C PRO A 204 -1.05 2.57 16.14
N GLU A 205 -0.23 1.97 15.30
CA GLU A 205 1.12 2.44 14.97
C GLU A 205 1.16 3.48 13.84
N ASN A 206 -0.01 3.92 13.35
CA ASN A 206 -0.19 4.92 12.28
C ASN A 206 -0.94 6.16 12.78
N GLU A 207 -0.74 6.56 14.04
CA GLU A 207 -1.50 7.64 14.66
C GLU A 207 -1.07 9.03 14.18
N ASP A 208 0.20 9.21 13.84
CA ASP A 208 0.69 10.51 13.36
C ASP A 208 0.49 10.68 11.85
N GLN A 209 -0.73 11.04 11.50
CA GLN A 209 -1.09 11.32 10.10
C GLN A 209 -0.55 12.67 9.59
N THR A 210 0.15 13.42 10.42
CA THR A 210 0.82 14.69 10.04
C THR A 210 2.29 14.48 9.66
N ALA A 211 2.83 13.28 9.87
CA ALA A 211 4.17 12.90 9.46
C ALA A 211 4.18 12.18 8.10
N ALA A 212 5.35 12.10 7.48
CA ALA A 212 5.58 11.22 6.33
C ALA A 212 5.51 9.73 6.76
N ASN A 213 5.50 8.84 5.79
CA ASN A 213 5.40 7.38 5.99
C ASN A 213 4.11 6.92 6.69
N CYS A 214 3.04 7.73 6.63
CA CYS A 214 1.72 7.32 7.06
C CYS A 214 1.22 6.19 6.16
N SER A 215 0.69 5.12 6.75
CA SER A 215 0.09 4.02 6.00
C SER A 215 -1.30 4.39 5.51
N VAL A 216 -1.55 4.17 4.23
CA VAL A 216 -2.85 4.39 3.59
C VAL A 216 -3.28 3.14 2.83
N VAL A 217 -4.59 2.97 2.69
CA VAL A 217 -5.18 1.89 1.90
C VAL A 217 -5.51 2.44 0.52
N VAL A 218 -4.99 1.78 -0.49
CA VAL A 218 -5.19 2.13 -1.90
C VAL A 218 -5.73 0.94 -2.68
N LYS A 219 -6.36 1.20 -3.81
CA LYS A 219 -6.70 0.18 -4.82
C LYS A 219 -6.05 0.55 -6.15
N VAL A 220 -5.86 -0.43 -7.00
CA VAL A 220 -5.43 -0.19 -8.37
C VAL A 220 -6.54 0.56 -9.11
N ASN A 221 -6.19 1.67 -9.76
CA ASN A 221 -7.12 2.49 -10.54
C ASN A 221 -6.92 2.29 -12.05
N LEU A 222 -5.67 2.18 -12.50
CA LEU A 222 -5.33 1.83 -13.87
C LEU A 222 -4.87 0.36 -13.91
N HIS A 223 -5.83 -0.54 -14.00
CA HIS A 223 -5.55 -1.97 -14.07
C HIS A 223 -5.65 -2.45 -15.52
N GLN A 224 -4.66 -3.20 -16.03
CA GLN A 224 -4.60 -3.62 -17.42
C GLN A 224 -5.80 -4.49 -17.88
N TYR A 225 -6.45 -5.20 -16.96
CA TYR A 225 -7.60 -6.05 -17.28
C TYR A 225 -8.98 -5.39 -17.06
N THR A 226 -9.03 -4.11 -16.63
CA THR A 226 -10.31 -3.44 -16.43
C THR A 226 -10.65 -2.50 -17.58
N VAL A 227 -11.93 -2.45 -17.94
CA VAL A 227 -12.46 -1.55 -18.96
C VAL A 227 -12.17 -0.09 -18.54
N GLY A 228 -11.53 0.66 -19.41
CA GLY A 228 -11.09 2.04 -19.16
C GLY A 228 -9.58 2.21 -18.91
N SER A 229 -8.84 1.15 -18.59
CA SER A 229 -7.38 1.17 -18.56
C SER A 229 -6.75 1.07 -19.95
N LEU A 230 -7.49 0.56 -20.92
CA LEU A 230 -7.03 0.31 -22.31
C LEU A 230 -7.27 1.50 -23.25
N ALA A 231 -7.75 2.64 -22.76
CA ALA A 231 -8.07 3.79 -23.62
C ALA A 231 -6.83 4.47 -24.27
N THR A 232 -5.64 3.95 -24.08
CA THR A 232 -4.40 4.54 -24.64
C THR A 232 -3.40 3.52 -25.13
N GLY A 233 -3.82 2.36 -25.60
CA GLY A 233 -2.80 1.39 -26.00
C GLY A 233 -3.27 0.15 -26.73
N ILE A 234 -4.25 0.28 -27.60
CA ILE A 234 -4.49 -0.68 -28.69
C ILE A 234 -4.55 0.11 -29.99
#